data_4ee0c641acd8b2b229e2d526307b9ce8
#
_entry.id   4ee0c641acd8b2b229e2d526307b9ce8
#
_cell.length_a   1.000
_cell.length_b   1.000
_cell.length_c   1.000
_cell.angle_alpha   90.00
_cell.angle_beta   90.00
_cell.angle_gamma   90.00
#
_symmetry.space_group_name_H-M   'P 1'
#
loop_
_entity.id
_entity.type
_entity.pdbx_description
1 polymer ?
#
loop_
_entity_poly.entity_id
_entity_poly.type
_entity_poly.pdbx_seq_one_letter_code
_entity_poly.pdbx_strand_id
1 'polypeptide(L)'
;MRSFRNVYGADFETDNDGSKAWVCQWSVSDGSVEWYGRDLDGYMAKLSDIMGSHKKSYVYFHNLKYDLSFQKSVLWRIVHDYSVSMAVTMRNGNPIKIKLSKGEHVLELRDSAKKIPTDLKGLAKMYGMEK
;
A
#
# COMPACT_ATOMS: atom_id res chain seq x y z
N MET A 1 14.36 6.07 14.26
CA MET A 1 13.95 7.45 13.99
C MET A 1 12.59 7.50 13.36
N ARG A 2 11.76 8.41 13.80
CA ARG A 2 10.40 8.53 13.32
C ARG A 2 10.39 9.23 11.96
N SER A 3 9.64 8.68 11.00
CA SER A 3 9.47 9.31 9.70
C SER A 3 8.47 10.46 9.81
N PHE A 4 8.81 11.62 9.25
CA PHE A 4 7.90 12.76 9.16
C PHE A 4 7.06 12.71 7.89
N ARG A 5 7.39 11.80 6.99
CA ARG A 5 6.68 11.67 5.71
C ARG A 5 5.52 10.72 5.89
N ASN A 6 4.40 11.08 5.32
CA ASN A 6 3.19 10.26 5.35
C ASN A 6 2.87 9.60 4.00
N VAL A 7 3.84 9.62 3.08
CA VAL A 7 3.69 9.03 1.75
C VAL A 7 4.70 7.90 1.58
N TYR A 8 4.23 6.75 1.14
CA TYR A 8 5.02 5.54 0.99
C TYR A 8 4.80 4.94 -0.38
N GLY A 9 5.82 4.27 -0.89
CA GLY A 9 5.70 3.41 -2.06
C GLY A 9 5.75 1.96 -1.62
N ALA A 10 5.01 1.09 -2.28
CA ALA A 10 5.00 -0.34 -1.97
C ALA A 10 5.03 -1.16 -3.23
N ASP A 11 5.59 -2.36 -3.13
CA ASP A 11 5.71 -3.28 -4.24
C ASP A 11 5.73 -4.71 -3.73
N PHE A 12 5.24 -5.63 -4.57
CA PHE A 12 5.29 -7.07 -4.32
C PHE A 12 6.11 -7.74 -5.40
N GLU A 13 7.03 -8.60 -4.99
CA GLU A 13 7.67 -9.55 -5.87
C GLU A 13 6.86 -10.84 -5.84
N THR A 14 6.56 -11.39 -7.02
CA THR A 14 5.74 -12.59 -7.12
C THR A 14 6.48 -13.70 -7.82
N ASP A 15 6.09 -14.93 -7.53
CA ASP A 15 6.56 -16.13 -8.18
C ASP A 15 5.35 -16.97 -8.56
N ASN A 16 5.55 -17.98 -9.39
CA ASN A 16 4.44 -18.86 -9.80
C ASN A 16 4.96 -20.25 -10.16
N ASP A 17 4.05 -21.23 -10.15
CA ASP A 17 4.33 -22.60 -10.53
C ASP A 17 3.69 -22.98 -11.87
N GLY A 18 3.26 -21.98 -12.64
CA GLY A 18 2.58 -22.17 -13.91
C GLY A 18 1.06 -22.24 -13.79
N SER A 19 0.52 -22.42 -12.60
CA SER A 19 -0.92 -22.49 -12.37
C SER A 19 -1.39 -21.46 -11.35
N LYS A 20 -0.54 -21.06 -10.43
CA LYS A 20 -0.88 -20.14 -9.34
C LYS A 20 0.30 -19.22 -9.06
N ALA A 21 0.02 -17.95 -8.86
CA ALA A 21 1.01 -16.96 -8.46
C ALA A 21 0.86 -16.63 -6.97
N TRP A 22 1.98 -16.33 -6.33
CA TRP A 22 1.98 -15.91 -4.92
C TRP A 22 3.04 -14.83 -4.69
N VAL A 23 2.87 -14.07 -3.60
CA VAL A 23 3.86 -13.07 -3.20
C VAL A 23 5.02 -13.79 -2.52
N CYS A 24 6.23 -13.57 -3.02
CA CYS A 24 7.43 -14.11 -2.42
C CYS A 24 8.21 -13.06 -1.63
N GLN A 25 7.93 -11.77 -1.87
CA GLN A 25 8.55 -10.68 -1.11
C GLN A 25 7.70 -9.42 -1.24
N TRP A 26 7.64 -8.64 -0.17
CA TRP A 26 7.01 -7.32 -0.19
C TRP A 26 8.04 -6.27 0.21
N SER A 27 7.84 -5.03 -0.25
CA SER A 27 8.64 -3.89 0.17
C SER A 27 7.77 -2.65 0.34
N VAL A 28 8.14 -1.79 1.29
CA VAL A 28 7.49 -0.51 1.54
C VAL A 28 8.60 0.49 1.83
N SER A 29 8.52 1.68 1.24
CA SER A 29 9.54 2.70 1.41
C SER A 29 8.92 4.07 1.63
N ASP A 30 9.51 4.89 2.51
CA ASP A 30 9.11 6.29 2.68
C ASP A 30 10.03 7.25 1.92
N GLY A 31 10.90 6.73 1.07
CA GLY A 31 11.87 7.52 0.31
C GLY A 31 13.23 7.61 0.97
N SER A 32 13.33 7.29 2.25
CA SER A 32 14.60 7.30 3.00
C SER A 32 14.95 5.93 3.53
N VAL A 33 13.95 5.18 3.99
CA VAL A 33 14.11 3.85 4.56
C VAL A 33 13.21 2.89 3.80
N GLU A 34 13.72 1.69 3.56
CA GLU A 34 12.94 0.62 2.95
C GLU A 34 12.78 -0.51 3.95
N TRP A 35 11.55 -0.98 4.10
CA TRP A 35 11.21 -2.17 4.88
C TRP A 35 10.78 -3.26 3.92
N TYR A 36 11.14 -4.49 4.22
CA TYR A 36 10.77 -5.61 3.36
C TYR A 36 10.67 -6.90 4.15
N GLY A 37 9.99 -7.87 3.58
CA GLY A 37 9.81 -9.17 4.18
C GLY A 37 9.27 -10.16 3.17
N ARG A 38 9.09 -11.40 3.61
CA ARG A 38 8.66 -12.48 2.72
C ARG A 38 7.25 -12.98 2.99
N ASP A 39 6.64 -12.62 4.11
CA ASP A 39 5.29 -13.05 4.39
C ASP A 39 4.34 -11.86 4.51
N LEU A 40 3.06 -12.12 4.27
CA LEU A 40 2.05 -11.08 4.29
C LEU A 40 1.69 -10.64 5.71
N ASP A 41 1.99 -11.44 6.72
CA ASP A 41 1.79 -11.02 8.12
C ASP A 41 2.70 -9.83 8.45
N GLY A 42 3.93 -9.85 7.99
CA GLY A 42 4.85 -8.73 8.13
C GLY A 42 4.37 -7.49 7.40
N TYR A 43 3.81 -7.67 6.20
CA TYR A 43 3.21 -6.58 5.44
C TYR A 43 2.02 -5.98 6.19
N MET A 44 1.14 -6.82 6.74
CA MET A 44 -0.01 -6.36 7.52
C MET A 44 0.43 -5.55 8.73
N ALA A 45 1.46 -6.03 9.44
CA ALA A 45 2.00 -5.31 10.59
C ALA A 45 2.54 -3.95 10.17
N LYS A 46 3.19 -3.87 9.00
CA LYS A 46 3.73 -2.60 8.50
C LYS A 46 2.63 -1.62 8.14
N LEU A 47 1.56 -2.07 7.50
CA LEU A 47 0.41 -1.20 7.21
C LEU A 47 -0.21 -0.66 8.49
N SER A 48 -0.35 -1.49 9.52
CA SER A 48 -0.89 -1.06 10.81
C SER A 48 0.02 -0.04 11.47
N ASP A 49 1.33 -0.22 11.38
CA ASP A 49 2.32 0.70 11.90
C ASP A 49 2.24 2.06 11.21
N ILE A 50 2.13 2.07 9.88
CA ILE A 50 1.99 3.31 9.11
C ILE A 50 0.71 4.03 9.50
N MET A 51 -0.41 3.31 9.60
CA MET A 51 -1.69 3.92 9.97
C MET A 51 -1.61 4.54 11.36
N GLY A 52 -0.99 3.86 12.32
CA GLY A 52 -0.88 4.37 13.68
C GLY A 52 0.11 5.52 13.82
N SER A 53 1.03 5.68 12.89
CA SER A 53 2.08 6.70 12.96
C SER A 53 1.63 8.07 12.45
N HIS A 54 0.54 8.12 11.68
CA HIS A 54 0.08 9.36 11.03
C HIS A 54 -1.44 9.49 11.15
N LYS A 55 -1.94 10.71 11.20
CA LYS A 55 -3.38 10.96 11.07
C LYS A 55 -3.84 10.56 9.68
N LYS A 56 -3.07 10.90 8.67
CA LYS A 56 -3.39 10.59 7.28
C LYS A 56 -2.12 10.13 6.58
N SER A 57 -2.20 9.01 5.89
CA SER A 57 -1.06 8.43 5.18
C SER A 57 -1.50 7.83 3.86
N TYR A 58 -0.54 7.68 2.95
CA TYR A 58 -0.77 7.21 1.60
C TYR A 58 0.28 6.16 1.25
N VAL A 59 -0.16 5.08 0.64
CA VAL A 59 0.74 4.05 0.11
C VAL A 59 0.42 3.89 -1.37
N TYR A 60 1.41 4.10 -2.22
CA TYR A 60 1.26 4.02 -3.67
C TYR A 60 1.82 2.72 -4.19
N PHE A 61 1.04 2.06 -5.05
CA PHE A 61 1.44 0.84 -5.76
C PHE A 61 1.53 1.17 -7.24
N HIS A 62 2.50 0.59 -7.91
CA HIS A 62 2.67 0.81 -9.35
C HIS A 62 1.47 0.28 -10.15
N ASN A 63 0.89 -0.83 -9.71
CA ASN A 63 -0.33 -1.38 -10.31
C ASN A 63 -1.22 -1.94 -9.20
N LEU A 64 -2.06 -1.09 -8.64
CA LEU A 64 -2.88 -1.45 -7.49
C LEU A 64 -3.80 -2.64 -7.77
N LYS A 65 -4.37 -2.71 -8.97
CA LYS A 65 -5.27 -3.81 -9.33
C LYS A 65 -4.55 -5.16 -9.23
N TYR A 66 -3.34 -5.22 -9.74
CA TYR A 66 -2.53 -6.44 -9.68
C TYR A 66 -2.14 -6.75 -8.24
N ASP A 67 -1.60 -5.76 -7.54
CA ASP A 67 -1.14 -5.94 -6.16
C ASP A 67 -2.29 -6.26 -5.22
N LEU A 68 -3.48 -5.69 -5.47
CA LEU A 68 -4.66 -5.96 -4.67
C LEU A 68 -5.05 -7.43 -4.71
N SER A 69 -4.88 -8.10 -5.87
CA SER A 69 -5.23 -9.50 -5.99
C SER A 69 -4.47 -10.40 -5.00
N PHE A 70 -3.30 -9.95 -4.55
CA PHE A 70 -2.48 -10.70 -3.60
C PHE A 70 -2.70 -10.30 -2.15
N GLN A 71 -3.27 -9.12 -1.88
CA GLN A 71 -3.39 -8.62 -0.51
C GLN A 71 -4.81 -8.58 0.03
N LYS A 72 -5.78 -9.13 -0.70
CA LYS A 72 -7.18 -9.14 -0.25
C LYS A 72 -7.35 -9.77 1.13
N SER A 73 -6.71 -10.90 1.36
CA SER A 73 -6.81 -11.59 2.64
C SER A 73 -6.24 -10.76 3.78
N VAL A 74 -5.14 -10.05 3.51
CA VAL A 74 -4.51 -9.16 4.48
C VAL A 74 -5.46 -8.01 4.84
N LEU A 75 -6.07 -7.40 3.83
CA LEU A 75 -7.01 -6.29 4.06
C LEU A 75 -8.24 -6.76 4.85
N TRP A 76 -8.77 -7.94 4.54
CA TRP A 76 -9.86 -8.52 5.31
C TRP A 76 -9.49 -8.76 6.77
N ARG A 77 -8.27 -9.26 7.02
CA ARG A 77 -7.79 -9.49 8.38
C ARG A 77 -7.64 -8.17 9.14
N ILE A 78 -7.15 -7.12 8.46
CA ILE A 78 -7.03 -5.80 9.08
C ILE A 78 -8.41 -5.28 9.49
N VAL A 79 -9.40 -5.40 8.61
CA VAL A 79 -10.77 -4.96 8.90
C VAL A 79 -11.34 -5.69 10.11
N HIS A 80 -11.16 -7.00 10.16
CA HIS A 80 -11.73 -7.81 11.25
C HIS A 80 -10.93 -7.73 12.54
N ASP A 81 -9.61 -7.89 12.46
CA ASP A 81 -8.77 -8.04 13.64
C ASP A 81 -8.50 -6.70 14.34
N TYR A 82 -8.46 -5.61 13.58
CA TYR A 82 -8.14 -4.29 14.11
C TYR A 82 -9.31 -3.32 14.09
N SER A 83 -10.50 -3.79 13.75
CA SER A 83 -11.71 -2.95 13.71
C SER A 83 -11.54 -1.73 12.79
N VAL A 84 -10.98 -1.96 11.62
CA VAL A 84 -10.72 -0.92 10.62
C VAL A 84 -11.86 -0.91 9.60
N SER A 85 -12.33 0.27 9.22
CA SER A 85 -13.30 0.44 8.12
C SER A 85 -12.57 0.51 6.80
N MET A 86 -13.16 -0.08 5.75
CA MET A 86 -12.56 -0.09 4.42
C MET A 86 -13.56 0.39 3.37
N ALA A 87 -13.11 1.28 2.48
CA ALA A 87 -13.91 1.75 1.34
C ALA A 87 -13.04 1.69 0.08
N VAL A 88 -13.60 1.14 -1.00
CA VAL A 88 -12.89 1.01 -2.27
C VAL A 88 -13.51 1.94 -3.29
N THR A 89 -12.68 2.77 -3.94
CA THR A 89 -13.11 3.63 -5.04
C THR A 89 -12.72 2.97 -6.35
N MET A 90 -13.70 2.81 -7.23
CA MET A 90 -13.52 2.14 -8.52
C MET A 90 -13.67 3.14 -9.66
N ARG A 91 -12.95 2.88 -10.75
CA ARG A 91 -13.14 3.60 -12.02
C ARG A 91 -13.01 2.61 -13.16
N ASN A 92 -14.07 2.50 -13.98
CA ASN A 92 -14.10 1.57 -15.13
C ASN A 92 -13.75 0.14 -14.71
N GLY A 93 -14.28 -0.31 -13.57
CA GLY A 93 -14.04 -1.65 -13.07
C GLY A 93 -12.69 -1.88 -12.40
N ASN A 94 -11.88 -0.82 -12.27
CA ASN A 94 -10.55 -0.95 -11.66
C ASN A 94 -10.49 -0.20 -10.33
N PRO A 95 -9.89 -0.80 -9.29
CA PRO A 95 -9.67 -0.09 -8.04
C PRO A 95 -8.60 0.99 -8.24
N ILE A 96 -8.91 2.21 -7.82
CA ILE A 96 -7.97 3.33 -7.89
C ILE A 96 -7.56 3.82 -6.52
N LYS A 97 -8.35 3.49 -5.50
CA LYS A 97 -8.07 3.90 -4.12
C LYS A 97 -8.77 2.96 -3.16
N ILE A 98 -8.06 2.56 -2.11
CA ILE A 98 -8.62 1.82 -0.99
C ILE A 98 -8.36 2.64 0.25
N LYS A 99 -9.43 3.05 0.94
CA LYS A 99 -9.34 3.87 2.14
C LYS A 99 -9.59 2.99 3.36
N LEU A 100 -8.60 2.96 4.24
CA LEU A 100 -8.70 2.28 5.54
C LEU A 100 -8.76 3.34 6.61
N SER A 101 -9.71 3.24 7.54
CA SER A 101 -9.86 4.23 8.60
C SER A 101 -10.13 3.58 9.94
N LYS A 102 -9.52 4.15 10.98
CA LYS A 102 -9.70 3.73 12.35
C LYS A 102 -9.59 4.96 13.24
N GLY A 103 -10.72 5.38 13.84
CA GLY A 103 -10.76 6.62 14.60
C GLY A 103 -10.37 7.80 13.73
N GLU A 104 -9.36 8.55 14.15
CA GLU A 104 -8.86 9.70 13.39
C GLU A 104 -7.82 9.33 12.35
N HIS A 105 -7.40 8.06 12.31
CA HIS A 105 -6.33 7.61 11.42
C HIS A 105 -6.92 7.14 10.09
N VAL A 106 -6.33 7.60 9.00
CA VAL A 106 -6.74 7.23 7.64
C VAL A 106 -5.50 6.82 6.85
N LEU A 107 -5.57 5.66 6.20
CA LEU A 107 -4.55 5.18 5.29
C LEU A 107 -5.21 4.93 3.94
N GLU A 108 -4.66 5.52 2.88
CA GLU A 108 -5.14 5.31 1.53
C GLU A 108 -4.12 4.55 0.70
N LEU A 109 -4.55 3.43 0.13
CA LEU A 109 -3.76 2.69 -0.86
C LEU A 109 -4.17 3.22 -2.23
N ARG A 110 -3.21 3.66 -3.03
CA ARG A 110 -3.47 4.30 -4.32
C ARG A 110 -2.61 3.70 -5.43
N ASP A 111 -3.09 3.84 -6.64
CA ASP A 111 -2.40 3.39 -7.83
C ASP A 111 -1.56 4.52 -8.40
N SER A 112 -0.23 4.36 -8.39
CA SER A 112 0.68 5.37 -8.91
C SER A 112 0.73 5.40 -10.45
N ALA A 113 0.27 4.33 -11.11
CA ALA A 113 0.21 4.29 -12.56
C ALA A 113 -0.97 5.11 -13.10
N LYS A 114 -1.94 5.45 -12.25
CA LYS A 114 -3.02 6.36 -12.59
C LYS A 114 -2.54 7.80 -12.38
N LYS A 115 -3.37 8.77 -12.75
CA LYS A 115 -2.97 10.18 -12.67
C LYS A 115 -2.51 10.58 -11.28
N ILE A 116 -1.21 10.83 -11.14
CA ILE A 116 -0.66 11.42 -9.93
C ILE A 116 -0.73 12.93 -10.10
N PRO A 117 -1.36 13.68 -9.16
CA PRO A 117 -1.36 15.14 -9.22
C PRO A 117 0.07 15.68 -9.31
N THR A 118 0.22 16.83 -9.99
CA THR A 118 1.54 17.41 -10.25
C THR A 118 2.36 17.62 -8.97
N ASP A 119 1.70 18.02 -7.90
CA ASP A 119 2.37 18.22 -6.61
C ASP A 119 2.87 16.93 -5.97
N LEU A 120 2.32 15.79 -6.38
CA LEU A 120 2.77 14.48 -5.89
C LEU A 120 3.83 13.84 -6.76
N LYS A 121 4.11 14.40 -7.94
CA LYS A 121 5.16 13.86 -8.81
C LYS A 121 6.53 13.91 -8.16
N GLY A 122 6.79 14.94 -7.39
CA GLY A 122 8.03 15.05 -6.64
C GLY A 122 8.20 13.94 -5.63
N LEU A 123 7.10 13.54 -4.98
CA LEU A 123 7.10 12.44 -4.02
C LEU A 123 7.32 11.10 -4.72
N ALA A 124 6.65 10.88 -5.86
CA ALA A 124 6.86 9.68 -6.66
C ALA A 124 8.32 9.56 -7.09
N LYS A 125 8.92 10.68 -7.46
CA LYS A 125 10.33 10.73 -7.85
C LYS A 125 11.24 10.33 -6.69
N MET A 126 10.91 10.75 -5.47
CA MET A 126 11.64 10.36 -4.27
C MET A 126 11.65 8.85 -4.05
N TYR A 127 10.59 8.17 -4.45
CA TYR A 127 10.47 6.72 -4.31
C TYR A 127 11.02 5.95 -5.50
N GLY A 128 11.58 6.65 -6.48
CA GLY A 128 12.10 6.00 -7.69
C GLY A 128 11.01 5.46 -8.60
N MET A 129 9.78 5.91 -8.45
CA MET A 129 8.65 5.46 -9.28
C MET A 129 8.59 6.17 -10.62
N GLU A 130 9.19 7.33 -10.71
CA GLU A 130 9.25 8.11 -11.94
C GLU A 130 10.64 7.98 -12.56
N LYS A 131 10.69 7.68 -13.84
CA LYS A 131 11.93 7.54 -14.56
C LYS A 131 12.08 8.58 -15.64
#